data_a5729e0886babbfc44c892867be77750
#
_entry.id   a5729e0886babbfc44c892867be77750
#
_cell.length_a   1.000
_cell.length_b   1.000
_cell.length_c   1.000
_cell.angle_alpha   90.00
_cell.angle_beta   90.00
_cell.angle_gamma   90.00
#
_symmetry.space_group_name_H-M   'P 1'
#
loop_
_entity.id
_entity.type
_entity.pdbx_description
1 polymer ?
#
loop_
_entity_poly.entity_id
_entity_poly.type
_entity_poly.pdbx_seq_one_letter_code
_entity_poly.pdbx_strand_id
1 'polypeptide(L)' 'MKILVINAGSSSLKAQLIDSQTSKVYAKCTCERIGLENSFIKFESDKGKTKLDYVMREHSDAIKGLIELIESGFND' A
#
# COMPACT_ATOMS: atom_id res chain seq x y z
N MET A 1 12.55 -13.59 -5.10
CA MET A 1 11.20 -13.71 -4.47
C MET A 1 10.73 -12.36 -4.02
N LYS A 2 9.50 -12.02 -4.29
CA LYS A 2 8.92 -10.76 -3.85
C LYS A 2 8.34 -10.93 -2.45
N ILE A 3 8.64 -9.96 -1.58
CA ILE A 3 8.17 -9.96 -0.21
C ILE A 3 7.39 -8.67 0.04
N LEU A 4 6.24 -8.79 0.69
CA LEU A 4 5.45 -7.64 1.10
C LEU A 4 5.78 -7.35 2.57
N VAL A 5 6.34 -6.17 2.83
CA VAL A 5 6.68 -5.72 4.18
C VAL A 5 5.65 -4.68 4.61
N ILE A 6 5.03 -4.91 5.75
CA ILE A 6 3.96 -4.04 6.24
C ILE A 6 4.33 -3.50 7.62
N ASN A 7 4.22 -2.17 7.77
CA ASN A 7 4.37 -1.48 9.05
C ASN A 7 3.09 -0.72 9.35
N ALA A 8 2.49 -0.99 10.48
CA ALA A 8 1.23 -0.35 10.88
C ALA A 8 1.47 0.65 12.00
N GLY A 9 0.91 1.85 11.84
CA GLY A 9 0.83 2.86 12.87
C GLY A 9 -0.58 2.96 13.43
N SER A 10 -0.84 3.94 14.30
CA SER A 10 -2.15 4.09 14.94
C SER A 10 -3.26 4.42 13.93
N SER A 11 -2.98 5.27 12.96
CA SER A 11 -3.95 5.64 11.92
C SER A 11 -3.36 5.56 10.52
N SER A 12 -2.28 4.77 10.37
CA SER A 12 -1.60 4.65 9.08
C SER A 12 -1.07 3.23 8.90
N LEU A 13 -0.74 2.92 7.66
CA LEU A 13 -0.14 1.64 7.31
C LEU A 13 0.75 1.86 6.10
N LYS A 14 1.99 1.40 6.18
CA LYS A 14 2.93 1.49 5.07
C LYS A 14 3.29 0.09 4.62
N ALA A 15 3.33 -0.12 3.32
CA ALA A 15 3.71 -1.39 2.75
C ALA A 15 4.72 -1.19 1.63
N GLN A 16 5.65 -2.12 1.50
CA GLN A 16 6.62 -2.13 0.42
C GLN A 16 6.68 -3.52 -0.17
N LEU A 17 6.68 -3.60 -1.49
CA LEU A 17 6.93 -4.85 -2.19
C LEU A 17 8.37 -4.83 -2.65
N ILE A 18 9.19 -5.73 -2.12
CA ILE A 18 10.62 -5.76 -2.38
C ILE A 18 11.06 -7.12 -2.89
N ASP A 19 12.19 -7.15 -3.58
CA ASP A 19 12.87 -8.39 -3.95
C ASP A 19 13.75 -8.83 -2.80
N SER A 20 13.59 -10.08 -2.35
CA SER A 20 14.31 -10.60 -1.19
C SER A 20 15.82 -10.78 -1.45
N GLN A 21 16.23 -10.88 -2.70
CA GLN A 21 17.63 -11.10 -3.05
C GLN A 21 18.39 -9.80 -3.31
N THR A 22 17.75 -8.85 -4.01
CA THR A 22 18.41 -7.61 -4.42
C THR A 22 18.02 -6.41 -3.58
N SER A 23 17.01 -6.56 -2.73
CA SER A 23 16.40 -5.47 -1.95
C SER A 23 15.80 -4.37 -2.83
N LYS A 24 15.55 -4.67 -4.09
CA LYS A 24 14.89 -3.70 -4.98
C LYS A 24 13.46 -3.50 -4.52
N VAL A 25 13.05 -2.22 -4.42
CA VAL A 25 11.67 -1.86 -4.08
C VAL A 25 10.88 -1.74 -5.37
N TYR A 26 9.88 -2.62 -5.54
CA TYR A 26 9.01 -2.58 -6.70
C TYR A 26 7.87 -1.59 -6.54
N ALA A 27 7.37 -1.45 -5.32
CA ALA A 27 6.27 -0.53 -5.04
C ALA A 27 6.21 -0.17 -3.58
N LYS A 28 5.65 1.00 -3.32
CA LYS A 28 5.34 1.49 -1.97
C LYS A 28 3.88 1.86 -1.93
N CYS A 29 3.23 1.53 -0.83
CA CYS A 29 1.83 1.86 -0.61
C CYS A 29 1.71 2.44 0.79
N THR A 30 1.07 3.60 0.89
CA THR A 30 0.85 4.25 2.18
C THR A 30 -0.63 4.49 2.34
N CYS A 31 -1.22 3.91 3.41
CA CYS A 31 -2.61 4.15 3.77
C CYS A 31 -2.63 5.15 4.91
N GLU A 32 -3.38 6.24 4.75
CA GLU A 32 -3.39 7.31 5.73
C GLU A 32 -4.80 7.65 6.19
N ARG A 33 -4.91 8.17 7.40
CA ARG A 33 -6.16 8.56 8.03
C ARG A 33 -7.12 7.38 8.20
N ILE A 34 -6.57 6.21 8.51
CA ILE A 34 -7.38 5.02 8.78
C ILE A 34 -8.24 5.28 10.03
N GLY A 35 -9.53 5.01 9.93
CA GLY A 35 -10.48 5.27 10.99
C GLY A 35 -10.93 6.72 11.10
N LEU A 36 -10.44 7.58 10.22
CA LEU A 36 -10.75 9.01 10.20
C LEU A 36 -11.45 9.38 8.89
N GLU A 37 -11.93 10.62 8.83
CA GLU A 37 -12.49 11.12 7.58
C GLU A 37 -11.40 11.33 6.54
N ASN A 38 -11.77 11.21 5.27
CA ASN A 38 -10.88 11.45 4.14
C ASN A 38 -9.67 10.52 4.11
N SER A 39 -9.87 9.26 4.47
CA SER A 39 -8.82 8.27 4.34
C SER A 39 -8.46 8.05 2.88
N PHE A 40 -7.19 7.76 2.62
CA PHE A 40 -6.70 7.60 1.27
C PHE A 40 -5.49 6.67 1.22
N ILE A 41 -5.20 6.18 0.02
CA ILE A 41 -4.05 5.34 -0.24
C ILE A 41 -3.17 6.02 -1.29
N LYS A 42 -1.88 6.13 -1.00
CA LYS A 42 -0.87 6.55 -1.97
C LYS A 42 -0.13 5.33 -2.47
N PHE A 43 -0.01 5.20 -3.76
CA PHE A 43 0.67 4.08 -4.39
C PHE A 43 1.78 4.60 -5.28
N GLU A 44 3.00 4.10 -5.07
CA GLU A 44 4.17 4.48 -5.87
C GLU A 44 4.81 3.23 -6.48
N SER A 45 5.18 3.34 -7.73
CA SER A 45 5.97 2.33 -8.41
C SER A 45 6.86 3.02 -9.43
N ASP A 46 7.63 2.24 -10.17
CA ASP A 46 8.43 2.79 -11.27
C ASP A 46 7.56 3.32 -12.41
N LYS A 47 6.27 2.99 -12.41
CA LYS A 47 5.31 3.51 -13.38
C LYS A 47 4.71 4.86 -12.97
N GLY A 48 5.00 5.33 -11.76
CA GLY A 48 4.52 6.62 -11.28
C GLY A 48 3.87 6.56 -9.92
N LYS A 49 3.17 7.63 -9.57
CA LYS A 49 2.50 7.78 -8.28
C LYS A 49 1.02 8.00 -8.50
N THR A 50 0.21 7.38 -7.64
CA THR A 50 -1.23 7.51 -7.66
C THR A 50 -1.74 7.73 -6.25
N LYS A 51 -2.72 8.60 -6.09
CA LYS A 51 -3.43 8.79 -4.83
C LYS A 51 -4.88 8.41 -5.06
N LEU A 52 -5.42 7.55 -4.19
CA LEU A 52 -6.78 7.06 -4.31
C LEU A 52 -7.52 7.31 -3.01
N ASP A 53 -8.66 8.00 -3.10
CA ASP A 53 -9.54 8.14 -1.96
C ASP A 53 -10.19 6.79 -1.71
N TYR A 54 -10.07 6.29 -0.49
CA TYR A 54 -10.54 4.96 -0.14
C TYR A 54 -10.97 4.96 1.32
N VAL A 55 -12.20 4.57 1.56
CA VAL A 55 -12.73 4.55 2.93
C VAL A 55 -12.13 3.37 3.68
N MET A 56 -11.38 3.68 4.73
CA MET A 56 -10.76 2.67 5.58
C MET A 56 -11.17 2.95 7.03
N ARG A 57 -11.99 2.07 7.57
CA ARG A 57 -12.48 2.21 8.94
C ARG A 57 -11.51 1.61 9.95
N GLU A 58 -10.74 0.62 9.51
CA GLU A 58 -9.76 -0.05 10.34
C GLU A 58 -8.62 -0.58 9.46
N HIS A 59 -7.57 -1.09 10.11
CA HIS A 59 -6.38 -1.54 9.38
C HIS A 59 -6.65 -2.70 8.43
N SER A 60 -7.64 -3.55 8.72
CA SER A 60 -8.00 -4.63 7.81
C SER A 60 -8.52 -4.10 6.46
N ASP A 61 -9.23 -2.98 6.46
CA ASP A 61 -9.66 -2.31 5.22
C ASP A 61 -8.47 -1.81 4.43
N ALA A 62 -7.46 -1.27 5.13
CA ALA A 62 -6.25 -0.79 4.48
C ALA A 62 -5.49 -1.92 3.82
N ILE A 63 -5.32 -3.04 4.51
CA ILE A 63 -4.64 -4.21 3.96
C ILE A 63 -5.37 -4.72 2.72
N LYS A 64 -6.69 -4.80 2.78
CA LYS A 64 -7.51 -5.23 1.65
C LYS A 64 -7.32 -4.31 0.44
N GLY A 65 -7.36 -3.00 0.67
CA GLY A 65 -7.17 -2.02 -0.40
C GLY A 65 -5.79 -2.07 -1.03
N LEU A 66 -4.75 -2.19 -0.21
CA LEU A 66 -3.39 -2.24 -0.75
C LEU A 66 -3.13 -3.54 -1.54
N ILE A 67 -3.70 -4.66 -1.11
CA ILE A 67 -3.57 -5.91 -1.85
C ILE A 67 -4.24 -5.81 -3.22
N GLU A 68 -5.43 -5.24 -3.27
CA GLU A 68 -6.13 -5.01 -4.54
C GLU A 68 -5.32 -4.13 -5.49
N LEU A 69 -4.71 -3.07 -4.96
CA LEU A 69 -3.87 -2.18 -5.77
C LEU A 69 -2.63 -2.88 -6.28
N ILE A 70 -1.96 -3.67 -5.43
CA ILE A 70 -0.77 -4.42 -5.83
C ILE A 70 -1.13 -5.42 -6.91
N GLU A 71 -2.22 -6.16 -6.76
CA GLU A 71 -2.64 -7.14 -7.75
C GLU A 71 -2.96 -6.47 -9.08
N SER A 72 -3.69 -5.35 -9.07
CA SER A 72 -4.02 -4.65 -10.30
C SER A 72 -2.83 -3.93 -10.93
N GLY A 73 -1.87 -3.48 -10.12
CA GLY A 73 -0.70 -2.75 -10.59
C GLY A 73 0.45 -3.61 -11.08
N PHE A 74 0.50 -4.88 -10.68
CA PHE A 74 1.63 -5.77 -10.98
C PHE A 74 1.30 -6.96 -11.87
N ASN A 75 0.04 -7.14 -12.21
CA ASN A 75 -0.36 -8.24 -13.08
C ASN A 75 -0.36 -7.87 -14.57
N ASP A 76 0.27 -6.77 -14.90
CA ASP A 76 0.40 -6.32 -16.28
C ASP A 76 1.68 -6.85 -16.90
#